data_5323a4066ecd02c7a20e4e459df9a178
#
_entry.id   5323a4066ecd02c7a20e4e459df9a178
#
_cell.length_a   1.000
_cell.length_b   1.000
_cell.length_c   1.000
_cell.angle_alpha   90.00
_cell.angle_beta   90.00
_cell.angle_gamma   90.00
#
_symmetry.space_group_name_H-M   'P 1'
#
loop_
_entity.id
_entity.type
_entity.pdbx_description
1 polymer ?
#
loop_
_entity_poly.entity_id
_entity_poly.type
_entity_poly.pdbx_seq_one_letter_code
_entity_poly.pdbx_strand_id
1 'polypeptide(L)'
;TNAYSAVFGTPSAIYPGYQLAYLPNPKLRWEKVEAWEAGAEANFLRNRLHFEGVYYKKKTKDLLAEVPGISGTVPGIGNLGSIENSGVELALSWRDRIGDWNYNIGMNLATIKNKVLSLVQEGYSIIAGDKQQSYTMAGYPIGYFYGYKVEGVYQTQEEIEHSPKNTLATVTPGDLKFRDVNGDGEITTADRTMIGNPTPDVTYGFTLGLGYKNWELAVDMMGQGGNQIYRTWDNYNWSQFNFMEQRMDRWHGEGTSNTQPLLNTKHTINNLNSEYYIEDGSFFRIRNVSLAYNFDKALISKIGMQALKLYVNIQNLKTWKHNTGYTPELGGSAIAFGVDDGSYPMPAIYTFGFNLTF
;
A
#
# COMPACT_ATOMS: atom_id res chain seq x y z
N THR A 1 -16.62 -13.79 26.29
CA THR A 1 -17.79 -14.59 25.80
C THR A 1 -18.82 -13.66 25.22
N ASN A 2 -19.22 -13.89 23.98
CA ASN A 2 -20.33 -13.18 23.35
C ASN A 2 -21.63 -13.95 23.62
N ALA A 3 -22.71 -13.22 23.95
CA ALA A 3 -24.02 -13.81 24.13
C ALA A 3 -24.72 -13.95 22.78
N TYR A 4 -25.25 -15.11 22.51
CA TYR A 4 -26.05 -15.41 21.32
C TYR A 4 -27.42 -15.94 21.75
N SER A 5 -28.42 -15.76 20.88
CA SER A 5 -29.73 -16.31 21.08
C SER A 5 -30.03 -17.29 19.98
N ALA A 6 -30.52 -18.45 20.34
CA ALA A 6 -31.00 -19.46 19.39
C ALA A 6 -32.47 -19.79 19.66
N VAL A 7 -33.21 -20.07 18.61
CA VAL A 7 -34.64 -20.44 18.68
C VAL A 7 -34.76 -21.95 18.52
N PHE A 8 -35.31 -22.63 19.51
CA PHE A 8 -35.49 -24.07 19.50
C PHE A 8 -36.94 -24.48 19.89
N GLY A 9 -37.37 -25.60 19.34
CA GLY A 9 -38.61 -26.26 19.75
C GLY A 9 -39.88 -25.71 19.14
N THR A 10 -40.99 -26.35 19.56
CA THR A 10 -42.37 -25.94 19.19
C THR A 10 -43.22 -25.95 20.47
N PRO A 11 -43.72 -24.78 20.96
CA PRO A 11 -43.55 -23.44 20.39
C PRO A 11 -42.10 -22.96 20.48
N SER A 12 -41.67 -22.14 19.50
CA SER A 12 -40.28 -21.60 19.42
C SER A 12 -39.96 -20.80 20.65
N ALA A 13 -38.87 -21.18 21.33
CA ALA A 13 -38.36 -20.48 22.52
C ALA A 13 -36.97 -19.93 22.24
N ILE A 14 -36.64 -18.74 22.77
CA ILE A 14 -35.34 -18.12 22.66
C ILE A 14 -34.49 -18.58 23.86
N TYR A 15 -33.43 -19.26 23.57
CA TYR A 15 -32.44 -19.68 24.60
C TYR A 15 -31.15 -18.86 24.50
N PRO A 16 -30.66 -18.30 25.60
CA PRO A 16 -29.37 -17.66 25.61
C PRO A 16 -28.26 -18.69 25.39
N GLY A 17 -27.39 -18.44 24.44
CA GLY A 17 -26.20 -19.22 24.17
C GLY A 17 -24.93 -18.38 24.39
N TYR A 18 -23.82 -19.05 24.61
CA TYR A 18 -22.52 -18.41 24.77
C TYR A 18 -21.54 -19.03 23.80
N GLN A 19 -20.81 -18.19 23.11
CA GLN A 19 -19.68 -18.61 22.28
C GLN A 19 -18.42 -17.98 22.82
N LEU A 20 -17.30 -18.70 22.72
CA LEU A 20 -16.00 -18.12 23.05
C LEU A 20 -15.73 -16.94 22.11
N ALA A 21 -15.42 -15.77 22.67
CA ALA A 21 -15.09 -14.59 21.89
C ALA A 21 -13.72 -14.75 21.19
N TYR A 22 -12.83 -15.54 21.79
CA TYR A 22 -11.51 -15.89 21.25
C TYR A 22 -11.01 -17.15 21.98
N LEU A 23 -10.09 -17.87 21.32
CA LEU A 23 -9.40 -19.00 21.96
C LEU A 23 -8.27 -18.45 22.85
N PRO A 24 -8.27 -18.70 24.16
CA PRO A 24 -7.18 -18.28 25.02
C PRO A 24 -5.90 -19.04 24.69
N ASN A 25 -4.79 -18.31 24.57
CA ASN A 25 -3.47 -18.89 24.35
C ASN A 25 -2.58 -18.71 25.59
N PRO A 26 -2.45 -19.71 26.45
CA PRO A 26 -1.64 -19.63 27.68
C PRO A 26 -0.13 -19.57 27.41
N LYS A 27 0.30 -19.81 26.15
CA LYS A 27 1.69 -19.74 25.71
C LYS A 27 2.03 -18.41 25.08
N LEU A 28 1.11 -17.44 25.09
CA LEU A 28 1.32 -16.14 24.51
C LEU A 28 2.53 -15.43 25.14
N ARG A 29 3.40 -14.90 24.30
CA ARG A 29 4.59 -14.14 24.71
C ARG A 29 4.48 -12.71 24.21
N TRP A 30 5.13 -11.78 24.89
CA TRP A 30 5.30 -10.42 24.42
C TRP A 30 6.21 -10.37 23.19
N GLU A 31 5.88 -9.50 22.27
CA GLU A 31 6.78 -9.16 21.18
C GLU A 31 8.10 -8.60 21.72
N LYS A 32 9.19 -9.00 21.10
CA LYS A 32 10.53 -8.50 21.42
C LYS A 32 11.11 -7.85 20.17
N VAL A 33 11.58 -6.63 20.33
CA VAL A 33 12.27 -5.90 19.28
C VAL A 33 13.75 -5.83 19.62
N GLU A 34 14.57 -6.32 18.70
CA GLU A 34 16.01 -6.15 18.68
C GLU A 34 16.34 -5.18 17.55
N ALA A 35 16.90 -4.03 17.87
CA ALA A 35 17.32 -3.04 16.89
C ALA A 35 18.82 -2.83 16.95
N TRP A 36 19.43 -2.67 15.79
CA TRP A 36 20.79 -2.25 15.61
C TRP A 36 20.80 -1.07 14.64
N GLU A 37 21.44 0.01 15.02
CA GLU A 37 21.48 1.24 14.26
C GLU A 37 22.93 1.78 14.25
N ALA A 38 23.38 2.26 13.11
CA ALA A 38 24.62 3.00 12.98
C ALA A 38 24.38 4.22 12.12
N GLY A 39 24.70 5.39 12.66
CA GLY A 39 24.43 6.65 11.99
C GLY A 39 25.60 7.64 12.11
N ALA A 40 25.55 8.63 11.23
CA ALA A 40 26.43 9.78 11.26
C ALA A 40 25.60 11.05 11.02
N GLU A 41 25.93 12.07 11.80
CA GLU A 41 25.38 13.41 11.66
C GLU A 41 26.53 14.39 11.44
N ALA A 42 26.37 15.34 10.54
CA ALA A 42 27.39 16.33 10.26
C ALA A 42 26.78 17.68 9.86
N ASN A 43 27.40 18.75 10.33
CA ASN A 43 27.06 20.11 9.97
C ASN A 43 28.23 20.75 9.22
N PHE A 44 27.95 21.29 8.04
CA PHE A 44 28.92 21.89 7.15
C PHE A 44 28.58 23.38 6.90
N LEU A 45 29.55 24.10 6.36
CA LEU A 45 29.38 25.46 5.86
C LEU A 45 28.76 26.43 6.90
N ARG A 46 29.28 26.41 8.14
CA ARG A 46 28.80 27.22 9.27
C ARG A 46 27.32 26.89 9.60
N ASN A 47 26.99 25.60 9.67
CA ASN A 47 25.64 25.07 9.95
C ASN A 47 24.56 25.41 8.90
N ARG A 48 24.96 25.74 7.68
CA ARG A 48 24.02 25.92 6.57
C ARG A 48 23.56 24.61 5.97
N LEU A 49 24.45 23.64 5.88
CA LEU A 49 24.19 22.28 5.40
C LEU A 49 24.24 21.33 6.58
N HIS A 50 23.13 20.63 6.82
CA HIS A 50 23.03 19.56 7.78
C HIS A 50 22.77 18.25 7.04
N PHE A 51 23.51 17.22 7.41
CA PHE A 51 23.40 15.86 6.89
C PHE A 51 23.23 14.89 8.05
N GLU A 52 22.30 13.97 7.90
CA GLU A 52 22.11 12.81 8.78
C GLU A 52 21.94 11.57 7.92
N GLY A 53 22.62 10.49 8.30
CA GLY A 53 22.51 9.20 7.64
C GLY A 53 22.54 8.10 8.67
N VAL A 54 21.56 7.19 8.61
CA VAL A 54 21.38 6.06 9.53
C VAL A 54 21.15 4.79 8.72
N TYR A 55 21.92 3.76 9.02
CA TYR A 55 21.58 2.39 8.64
C TYR A 55 20.93 1.72 9.84
N TYR A 56 19.78 1.07 9.62
CA TYR A 56 19.08 0.34 10.66
C TYR A 56 18.80 -1.11 10.27
N LYS A 57 18.77 -1.97 11.28
CA LYS A 57 18.31 -3.35 11.18
C LYS A 57 17.50 -3.71 12.42
N LYS A 58 16.20 -3.93 12.22
CA LYS A 58 15.23 -4.18 13.28
C LYS A 58 14.63 -5.57 13.10
N LYS A 59 14.76 -6.41 14.13
CA LYS A 59 14.16 -7.74 14.19
C LYS A 59 13.07 -7.78 15.24
N THR A 60 11.84 -8.03 14.84
CA THR A 60 10.71 -8.29 15.74
C THR A 60 10.55 -9.79 15.89
N LYS A 61 10.66 -10.30 17.10
CA LYS A 61 10.46 -11.70 17.47
C LYS A 61 9.13 -11.86 18.17
N ASP A 62 8.56 -13.07 18.12
CA ASP A 62 7.29 -13.39 18.76
C ASP A 62 6.14 -12.46 18.33
N LEU A 63 6.14 -12.05 17.04
CA LEU A 63 5.13 -11.14 16.47
C LEU A 63 3.72 -11.61 16.81
N LEU A 64 2.91 -10.73 17.38
CA LEU A 64 1.51 -11.00 17.71
C LEU A 64 0.61 -10.72 16.52
N ALA A 65 -0.13 -11.73 16.09
CA ALA A 65 -1.18 -11.54 15.11
C ALA A 65 -2.33 -12.55 15.32
N GLU A 66 -3.42 -12.30 14.62
CA GLU A 66 -4.53 -13.24 14.58
C GLU A 66 -4.10 -14.53 13.86
N VAL A 67 -4.27 -15.65 14.53
CA VAL A 67 -4.08 -16.99 13.94
C VAL A 67 -5.45 -17.42 13.42
N PRO A 68 -5.58 -17.79 12.15
CA PRO A 68 -6.83 -18.32 11.62
C PRO A 68 -7.33 -19.47 12.48
N GLY A 69 -8.59 -19.40 12.92
CA GLY A 69 -9.20 -20.45 13.73
C GLY A 69 -9.30 -21.77 12.97
N ILE A 70 -9.17 -22.88 13.67
CA ILE A 70 -9.52 -24.19 13.11
C ILE A 70 -11.05 -24.18 12.89
N SER A 71 -11.50 -24.73 11.78
CA SER A 71 -12.88 -24.80 11.30
C SER A 71 -13.97 -24.49 12.35
N GLY A 72 -14.62 -23.33 12.23
CA GLY A 72 -15.73 -22.91 13.10
C GLY A 72 -15.34 -22.22 14.41
N THR A 73 -14.05 -21.97 14.67
CA THR A 73 -13.60 -21.20 15.85
C THR A 73 -13.24 -19.77 15.47
N VAL A 74 -13.42 -18.83 16.41
CA VAL A 74 -13.00 -17.46 16.27
C VAL A 74 -11.46 -17.41 16.24
N PRO A 75 -10.84 -16.59 15.38
CA PRO A 75 -9.40 -16.39 15.35
C PRO A 75 -8.88 -16.04 16.75
N GLY A 76 -7.79 -16.68 17.16
CA GLY A 76 -7.08 -16.38 18.40
C GLY A 76 -5.85 -15.53 18.13
N ILE A 77 -5.30 -14.91 19.18
CA ILE A 77 -4.00 -14.23 19.10
C ILE A 77 -2.88 -15.24 19.39
N GLY A 78 -1.88 -15.25 18.53
CA GLY A 78 -0.70 -16.11 18.68
C GLY A 78 0.60 -15.39 18.33
N ASN A 79 1.71 -15.99 18.73
CA ASN A 79 3.04 -15.52 18.32
C ASN A 79 3.36 -16.15 16.95
N LEU A 80 3.35 -15.36 15.89
CA LEU A 80 3.45 -15.85 14.51
C LEU A 80 4.88 -16.12 14.02
N GLY A 81 5.89 -15.61 14.70
CA GLY A 81 7.27 -15.79 14.27
C GLY A 81 8.13 -14.54 14.37
N SER A 82 9.04 -14.38 13.42
CA SER A 82 9.99 -13.26 13.42
C SER A 82 10.04 -12.58 12.08
N ILE A 83 10.12 -11.25 12.11
CA ILE A 83 10.24 -10.38 10.91
C ILE A 83 11.48 -9.50 11.08
N GLU A 84 12.18 -9.27 9.99
CA GLU A 84 13.30 -8.36 9.90
C GLU A 84 12.98 -7.21 8.95
N ASN A 85 13.25 -5.99 9.40
CA ASN A 85 13.24 -4.79 8.58
C ASN A 85 14.64 -4.19 8.62
N SER A 86 15.17 -3.78 7.46
CA SER A 86 16.45 -3.09 7.35
C SER A 86 16.40 -2.03 6.27
N GLY A 87 17.23 -1.02 6.39
CA GLY A 87 17.27 0.05 5.42
C GLY A 87 18.27 1.14 5.77
N VAL A 88 18.27 2.15 4.94
CA VAL A 88 19.04 3.38 5.10
C VAL A 88 18.06 4.54 5.16
N GLU A 89 18.25 5.42 6.13
CA GLU A 89 17.56 6.70 6.23
C GLU A 89 18.58 7.82 6.01
N LEU A 90 18.24 8.77 5.16
CA LEU A 90 19.04 9.93 4.85
C LEU A 90 18.21 11.19 5.04
N ALA A 91 18.77 12.19 5.70
CA ALA A 91 18.20 13.52 5.77
C ALA A 91 19.27 14.57 5.39
N LEU A 92 18.87 15.50 4.56
CA LEU A 92 19.68 16.62 4.12
C LEU A 92 18.88 17.90 4.26
N SER A 93 19.45 18.91 4.89
CA SER A 93 18.82 20.22 4.92
C SER A 93 19.84 21.34 4.67
N TRP A 94 19.39 22.32 3.90
CA TRP A 94 20.15 23.53 3.62
C TRP A 94 19.35 24.76 4.04
N ARG A 95 19.99 25.67 4.80
CA ARG A 95 19.42 26.96 5.21
C ARG A 95 20.41 28.07 4.91
N ASP A 96 19.93 29.11 4.25
CA ASP A 96 20.77 30.27 3.99
C ASP A 96 19.91 31.53 3.84
N ARG A 97 20.61 32.69 3.82
CA ARG A 97 20.03 33.99 3.57
C ARG A 97 20.92 34.78 2.61
N ILE A 98 20.29 35.32 1.56
CA ILE A 98 20.95 36.17 0.57
C ILE A 98 20.12 37.45 0.42
N GLY A 99 20.63 38.57 0.99
CA GLY A 99 19.87 39.81 1.02
C GLY A 99 18.56 39.66 1.78
N ASP A 100 17.45 39.96 1.11
CA ASP A 100 16.07 39.85 1.67
C ASP A 100 15.50 38.43 1.53
N TRP A 101 16.19 37.51 0.87
CA TRP A 101 15.77 36.14 0.69
C TRP A 101 16.25 35.25 1.83
N ASN A 102 15.33 34.55 2.46
CA ASN A 102 15.59 33.41 3.35
C ASN A 102 15.11 32.13 2.66
N TYR A 103 15.90 31.09 2.66
CA TYR A 103 15.47 29.81 2.11
C TYR A 103 15.93 28.65 2.95
N ASN A 104 15.08 27.65 2.99
CA ASN A 104 15.40 26.35 3.54
C ASN A 104 14.93 25.26 2.55
N ILE A 105 15.78 24.30 2.31
CA ILE A 105 15.50 23.13 1.46
C ILE A 105 15.81 21.91 2.29
N GLY A 106 14.84 21.00 2.40
CA GLY A 106 15.00 19.73 3.08
C GLY A 106 14.71 18.57 2.14
N MET A 107 15.43 17.49 2.31
CA MET A 107 15.19 16.22 1.66
C MET A 107 15.33 15.10 2.69
N ASN A 108 14.42 14.15 2.68
CA ASN A 108 14.56 12.88 3.37
C ASN A 108 14.33 11.72 2.41
N LEU A 109 14.98 10.61 2.68
CA LEU A 109 14.87 9.38 1.91
C LEU A 109 15.03 8.21 2.86
N ALA A 110 14.15 7.23 2.78
CA ALA A 110 14.28 5.97 3.52
C ALA A 110 14.10 4.80 2.57
N THR A 111 15.02 3.83 2.65
CA THR A 111 14.87 2.55 1.98
C THR A 111 14.36 1.51 2.96
N ILE A 112 13.58 0.55 2.47
CA ILE A 112 12.94 -0.46 3.32
C ILE A 112 13.11 -1.83 2.67
N LYS A 113 13.67 -2.78 3.42
CA LYS A 113 13.67 -4.20 3.07
C LYS A 113 12.99 -4.96 4.19
N ASN A 114 11.87 -5.57 3.88
CA ASN A 114 11.10 -6.40 4.81
C ASN A 114 11.28 -7.87 4.47
N LYS A 115 11.49 -8.72 5.47
CA LYS A 115 11.61 -10.17 5.31
C LYS A 115 11.06 -10.91 6.53
N VAL A 116 10.18 -11.86 6.30
CA VAL A 116 9.76 -12.82 7.30
C VAL A 116 10.88 -13.85 7.47
N LEU A 117 11.42 -13.97 8.67
CA LEU A 117 12.52 -14.89 8.98
C LEU A 117 12.02 -16.29 9.33
N SER A 118 10.94 -16.35 10.09
CA SER A 118 10.31 -17.60 10.53
C SER A 118 8.84 -17.40 10.85
N LEU A 119 8.05 -18.44 10.69
CA LEU A 119 6.69 -18.54 11.19
C LEU A 119 6.61 -19.67 12.23
N VAL A 120 5.44 -19.85 12.85
CA VAL A 120 5.20 -20.82 13.93
C VAL A 120 5.65 -22.23 13.56
N GLN A 121 5.54 -22.61 12.31
CA GLN A 121 5.90 -23.92 11.76
C GLN A 121 6.57 -23.73 10.41
N GLU A 122 7.55 -24.57 10.11
CA GLU A 122 8.18 -24.61 8.81
C GLU A 122 7.16 -24.98 7.70
N GLY A 123 7.21 -24.29 6.58
CA GLY A 123 6.24 -24.44 5.49
C GLY A 123 4.87 -23.82 5.75
N TYR A 124 4.64 -23.23 6.93
CA TYR A 124 3.39 -22.53 7.21
C TYR A 124 3.31 -21.21 6.44
N SER A 125 2.12 -20.89 5.95
CA SER A 125 1.81 -19.61 5.32
C SER A 125 0.55 -19.01 5.94
N ILE A 126 0.53 -17.69 6.10
CA ILE A 126 -0.65 -16.94 6.49
C ILE A 126 -1.26 -16.39 5.21
N ILE A 127 -2.52 -16.69 5.01
CA ILE A 127 -3.30 -16.24 3.85
C ILE A 127 -4.28 -15.20 4.36
N ALA A 128 -4.34 -14.06 3.69
CA ALA A 128 -5.18 -12.93 4.07
C ALA A 128 -5.74 -12.20 2.84
N GLY A 129 -6.69 -11.28 3.10
CA GLY A 129 -7.42 -10.56 2.06
C GLY A 129 -8.65 -11.30 1.57
N ASP A 130 -9.66 -10.57 1.09
CA ASP A 130 -10.97 -11.10 0.71
C ASP A 130 -10.90 -12.11 -0.44
N LYS A 131 -9.90 -11.97 -1.32
CA LYS A 131 -9.61 -12.91 -2.41
C LYS A 131 -8.45 -13.85 -2.10
N GLN A 132 -7.98 -13.89 -0.85
CA GLN A 132 -6.80 -14.66 -0.47
C GLN A 132 -5.56 -14.33 -1.33
N GLN A 133 -5.41 -13.07 -1.68
CA GLN A 133 -4.33 -12.57 -2.55
C GLN A 133 -3.05 -12.25 -1.79
N SER A 134 -3.13 -12.02 -0.47
CA SER A 134 -1.99 -11.67 0.37
C SER A 134 -1.45 -12.88 1.11
N TYR A 135 -0.15 -13.12 0.99
CA TYR A 135 0.54 -14.23 1.64
C TYR A 135 1.67 -13.73 2.51
N THR A 136 1.88 -14.42 3.62
CA THR A 136 3.04 -14.22 4.49
C THR A 136 3.70 -15.57 4.72
N MET A 137 4.95 -15.72 4.27
CA MET A 137 5.73 -16.95 4.35
C MET A 137 7.19 -16.64 4.65
N ALA A 138 7.87 -17.53 5.35
CA ALA A 138 9.29 -17.38 5.63
C ALA A 138 10.11 -17.24 4.35
N GLY A 139 11.06 -16.31 4.34
CA GLY A 139 11.89 -15.99 3.17
C GLY A 139 11.37 -14.84 2.29
N TYR A 140 10.11 -14.46 2.40
CA TYR A 140 9.44 -13.43 1.61
C TYR A 140 9.07 -12.19 2.46
N PRO A 141 8.70 -11.06 1.83
CA PRO A 141 8.11 -9.93 2.54
C PRO A 141 6.77 -10.32 3.20
N ILE A 142 6.37 -9.59 4.25
CA ILE A 142 5.06 -9.79 4.87
C ILE A 142 3.95 -9.31 3.92
N GLY A 143 2.87 -10.07 3.80
CA GLY A 143 1.69 -9.68 3.03
C GLY A 143 1.93 -9.54 1.52
N TYR A 144 2.96 -10.19 0.97
CA TYR A 144 3.21 -10.14 -0.48
C TYR A 144 2.05 -10.74 -1.27
N PHE A 145 1.88 -10.30 -2.51
CA PHE A 145 0.83 -10.82 -3.39
C PHE A 145 1.27 -12.13 -4.03
N TYR A 146 0.36 -13.11 -3.99
CA TYR A 146 0.63 -14.48 -4.42
C TYR A 146 -0.40 -14.95 -5.45
N GLY A 147 0.05 -15.44 -6.59
CA GLY A 147 -0.81 -15.83 -7.69
C GLY A 147 -0.01 -16.28 -8.91
N TYR A 148 -0.65 -16.21 -10.06
CA TYR A 148 -0.08 -16.63 -11.33
C TYR A 148 0.60 -15.50 -12.07
N LYS A 149 1.76 -15.74 -12.66
CA LYS A 149 2.37 -14.83 -13.62
C LYS A 149 1.64 -14.88 -14.93
N VAL A 150 1.54 -13.74 -15.61
CA VAL A 150 0.80 -13.56 -16.86
C VAL A 150 1.78 -13.30 -18.00
N GLU A 151 1.69 -14.07 -19.09
CA GLU A 151 2.48 -13.86 -20.32
C GLU A 151 1.74 -13.02 -21.35
N GLY A 152 0.41 -12.95 -21.25
CA GLY A 152 -0.44 -12.23 -22.17
C GLY A 152 -1.85 -12.81 -22.21
N VAL A 153 -2.46 -12.72 -23.38
CA VAL A 153 -3.80 -13.24 -23.68
C VAL A 153 -3.68 -14.20 -24.85
N TYR A 154 -4.27 -15.38 -24.73
CA TYR A 154 -4.30 -16.36 -25.83
C TYR A 154 -4.97 -15.77 -27.07
N GLN A 155 -4.28 -15.81 -28.20
CA GLN A 155 -4.77 -15.21 -29.45
C GLN A 155 -5.57 -16.20 -30.28
N THR A 156 -5.13 -17.47 -30.36
CA THR A 156 -5.73 -18.50 -31.21
C THR A 156 -5.87 -19.83 -30.47
N GLN A 157 -6.69 -20.70 -31.01
CA GLN A 157 -6.83 -22.06 -30.50
C GLN A 157 -5.54 -22.87 -30.71
N GLU A 158 -4.81 -22.65 -31.81
CA GLU A 158 -3.53 -23.30 -32.10
C GLU A 158 -2.46 -22.92 -31.06
N GLU A 159 -2.45 -21.65 -30.62
CA GLU A 159 -1.56 -21.21 -29.53
C GLU A 159 -1.83 -21.98 -28.23
N ILE A 160 -3.11 -22.21 -27.89
CA ILE A 160 -3.49 -22.95 -26.68
C ILE A 160 -2.98 -24.41 -26.76
N GLU A 161 -3.13 -25.05 -27.94
CA GLU A 161 -2.70 -26.44 -28.16
C GLU A 161 -1.18 -26.63 -28.07
N HIS A 162 -0.40 -25.58 -28.35
CA HIS A 162 1.06 -25.59 -28.25
C HIS A 162 1.60 -24.98 -26.92
N SER A 163 0.73 -24.54 -26.04
CA SER A 163 1.08 -24.01 -24.73
C SER A 163 0.99 -25.06 -23.61
N PRO A 164 1.60 -24.85 -22.45
CA PRO A 164 1.40 -25.69 -21.27
C PRO A 164 -0.08 -25.91 -20.99
N LYS A 165 -0.46 -27.18 -20.74
CA LYS A 165 -1.85 -27.55 -20.54
C LYS A 165 -2.43 -26.92 -19.28
N ASN A 166 -3.48 -26.11 -19.42
CA ASN A 166 -4.16 -25.54 -18.27
C ASN A 166 -5.08 -26.58 -17.61
N THR A 167 -4.80 -26.92 -16.35
CA THR A 167 -5.60 -27.88 -15.57
C THR A 167 -6.56 -27.19 -14.58
N LEU A 168 -6.47 -25.85 -14.43
CA LEU A 168 -7.28 -25.07 -13.50
C LEU A 168 -8.69 -24.82 -14.05
N ALA A 169 -8.78 -24.58 -15.35
CA ALA A 169 -10.04 -24.38 -16.06
C ALA A 169 -9.85 -24.60 -17.57
N THR A 170 -10.95 -24.78 -18.28
CA THR A 170 -10.94 -24.75 -19.75
C THR A 170 -10.64 -23.33 -20.20
N VAL A 171 -9.65 -23.17 -21.06
CA VAL A 171 -9.24 -21.89 -21.66
C VAL A 171 -9.66 -21.82 -23.13
N THR A 172 -9.92 -20.61 -23.58
CA THR A 172 -10.26 -20.29 -24.97
C THR A 172 -9.47 -19.06 -25.43
N PRO A 173 -9.38 -18.78 -26.72
CA PRO A 173 -8.82 -17.54 -27.20
C PRO A 173 -9.50 -16.32 -26.51
N GLY A 174 -8.67 -15.38 -26.05
CA GLY A 174 -9.10 -14.24 -25.25
C GLY A 174 -8.92 -14.39 -23.75
N ASP A 175 -8.62 -15.60 -23.24
CA ASP A 175 -8.33 -15.79 -21.81
C ASP A 175 -6.87 -15.46 -21.49
N LEU A 176 -6.60 -15.14 -20.20
CA LEU A 176 -5.26 -14.91 -19.70
C LEU A 176 -4.38 -16.16 -19.87
N LYS A 177 -3.19 -15.95 -20.41
CA LYS A 177 -2.15 -16.95 -20.56
C LYS A 177 -1.23 -16.89 -19.35
N PHE A 178 -1.28 -17.92 -18.52
CA PHE A 178 -0.40 -18.04 -17.36
C PHE A 178 0.93 -18.68 -17.73
N ARG A 179 1.97 -18.31 -16.98
CA ARG A 179 3.31 -18.88 -17.12
C ARG A 179 3.40 -20.19 -16.35
N ASP A 180 3.95 -21.21 -16.99
CA ASP A 180 4.46 -22.40 -16.33
C ASP A 180 5.77 -22.02 -15.61
N VAL A 181 5.70 -21.92 -14.27
CA VAL A 181 6.80 -21.43 -13.43
C VAL A 181 7.76 -22.56 -13.07
N ASN A 182 7.23 -23.76 -12.90
CA ASN A 182 8.01 -24.95 -12.52
C ASN A 182 8.55 -25.73 -13.73
N GLY A 183 8.04 -25.47 -14.95
CA GLY A 183 8.50 -26.05 -16.20
C GLY A 183 8.04 -27.51 -16.41
N ASP A 184 6.92 -27.93 -15.80
CA ASP A 184 6.42 -29.29 -15.89
C ASP A 184 5.48 -29.52 -17.09
N GLY A 185 5.16 -28.47 -17.87
CA GLY A 185 4.30 -28.50 -19.05
C GLY A 185 2.81 -28.41 -18.76
N GLU A 186 2.43 -28.17 -17.50
CA GLU A 186 1.05 -27.96 -17.08
C GLU A 186 0.91 -26.67 -16.24
N ILE A 187 -0.21 -25.99 -16.36
CA ILE A 187 -0.57 -24.88 -15.45
C ILE A 187 -1.43 -25.43 -14.33
N THR A 188 -0.86 -25.45 -13.13
CA THR A 188 -1.47 -25.99 -11.91
C THR A 188 -1.39 -25.01 -10.76
N THR A 189 -1.85 -25.40 -9.57
CA THR A 189 -1.65 -24.59 -8.35
C THR A 189 -0.17 -24.47 -7.93
N ALA A 190 0.71 -25.33 -8.46
CA ALA A 190 2.15 -25.31 -8.20
C ALA A 190 2.87 -24.14 -8.92
N ASP A 191 2.25 -23.54 -9.93
CA ASP A 191 2.79 -22.39 -10.67
C ASP A 191 2.52 -21.04 -10.00
N ARG A 192 1.81 -21.07 -8.87
CA ARG A 192 1.62 -19.85 -8.09
C ARG A 192 2.93 -19.42 -7.44
N THR A 193 3.21 -18.13 -7.53
CA THR A 193 4.44 -17.53 -7.02
C THR A 193 4.17 -16.11 -6.49
N MET A 194 5.19 -15.44 -5.96
CA MET A 194 5.12 -14.03 -5.65
C MET A 194 4.92 -13.24 -6.94
N ILE A 195 3.84 -12.46 -7.00
CA ILE A 195 3.47 -11.61 -8.14
C ILE A 195 3.58 -10.12 -7.85
N GLY A 196 3.74 -9.72 -6.59
CA GLY A 196 3.93 -8.34 -6.19
C GLY A 196 4.23 -8.18 -4.71
N ASN A 197 4.73 -7.00 -4.35
CA ASN A 197 5.06 -6.60 -2.98
C ASN A 197 4.42 -5.25 -2.65
N PRO A 198 3.53 -5.16 -1.65
CA PRO A 198 2.92 -3.90 -1.28
C PRO A 198 3.86 -2.97 -0.48
N THR A 199 4.97 -3.49 0.06
CA THR A 199 5.96 -2.69 0.79
C THR A 199 6.80 -1.86 -0.17
N PRO A 200 6.87 -0.53 -0.03
CA PRO A 200 7.73 0.29 -0.87
C PRO A 200 9.22 -0.01 -0.62
N ASP A 201 10.02 -0.01 -1.67
CA ASP A 201 11.48 -0.10 -1.56
C ASP A 201 12.08 1.22 -1.06
N VAL A 202 11.45 2.34 -1.42
CA VAL A 202 11.89 3.68 -1.07
C VAL A 202 10.71 4.61 -0.78
N THR A 203 10.85 5.43 0.26
CA THR A 203 10.02 6.59 0.52
C THR A 203 10.88 7.84 0.56
N TYR A 204 10.35 8.97 0.09
CA TYR A 204 11.08 10.21 0.04
C TYR A 204 10.19 11.43 0.26
N GLY A 205 10.78 12.49 0.79
CA GLY A 205 10.13 13.76 1.00
C GLY A 205 11.04 14.93 0.66
N PHE A 206 10.43 16.03 0.21
CA PHE A 206 11.10 17.29 -0.05
C PHE A 206 10.33 18.41 0.63
N THR A 207 11.05 19.33 1.25
CA THR A 207 10.50 20.55 1.82
C THR A 207 11.22 21.76 1.23
N LEU A 208 10.46 22.79 0.88
CA LEU A 208 10.96 24.06 0.40
C LEU A 208 10.31 25.18 1.22
N GLY A 209 11.10 25.97 1.90
CA GLY A 209 10.69 27.22 2.52
C GLY A 209 11.40 28.39 1.87
N LEU A 210 10.64 29.39 1.43
CA LEU A 210 11.15 30.63 0.87
C LEU A 210 10.53 31.81 1.58
N GLY A 211 11.35 32.73 2.07
CA GLY A 211 10.94 34.01 2.59
C GLY A 211 11.54 35.14 1.77
N TYR A 212 10.74 36.10 1.36
CA TYR A 212 11.18 37.33 0.72
C TYR A 212 10.43 38.51 1.31
N LYS A 213 11.17 39.35 2.07
CA LYS A 213 10.56 40.44 2.82
C LYS A 213 9.39 39.91 3.67
N ASN A 214 8.18 40.31 3.35
CA ASN A 214 6.94 39.95 4.05
C ASN A 214 6.25 38.70 3.53
N TRP A 215 6.73 38.11 2.45
CA TRP A 215 6.19 36.89 1.85
C TRP A 215 6.85 35.65 2.39
N GLU A 216 6.05 34.62 2.66
CA GLU A 216 6.51 33.29 3.03
C GLU A 216 5.82 32.26 2.13
N LEU A 217 6.62 31.41 1.51
CA LEU A 217 6.17 30.25 0.75
C LEU A 217 6.72 28.99 1.41
N ALA A 218 5.86 28.02 1.68
CA ALA A 218 6.26 26.68 2.11
C ALA A 218 5.63 25.64 1.19
N VAL A 219 6.43 24.66 0.77
CA VAL A 219 5.98 23.54 -0.06
C VAL A 219 6.51 22.24 0.53
N ASP A 220 5.60 21.28 0.79
CA ASP A 220 5.93 19.94 1.22
C ASP A 220 5.52 18.95 0.14
N MET A 221 6.44 18.07 -0.21
CA MET A 221 6.27 17.05 -1.23
C MET A 221 6.67 15.70 -0.66
N MET A 222 6.02 14.64 -1.13
CA MET A 222 6.32 13.27 -0.72
C MET A 222 6.07 12.28 -1.85
N GLY A 223 6.69 11.13 -1.75
CA GLY A 223 6.45 10.03 -2.65
C GLY A 223 7.00 8.72 -2.13
N GLN A 224 6.68 7.67 -2.85
CA GLN A 224 7.22 6.33 -2.65
C GLN A 224 7.40 5.62 -3.97
N GLY A 225 8.18 4.55 -3.96
CA GLY A 225 8.43 3.74 -5.15
C GLY A 225 8.82 2.31 -4.83
N GLY A 226 8.64 1.43 -5.81
CA GLY A 226 8.97 0.01 -5.73
C GLY A 226 7.88 -0.88 -5.15
N ASN A 227 6.78 -0.32 -4.64
CA ASN A 227 5.64 -1.09 -4.20
C ASN A 227 4.65 -1.37 -5.33
N GLN A 228 3.89 -2.45 -5.18
CA GLN A 228 2.77 -2.80 -6.03
C GLN A 228 1.44 -2.71 -5.28
N ILE A 229 0.37 -2.54 -6.04
CA ILE A 229 -1.01 -2.50 -5.57
C ILE A 229 -1.76 -3.67 -6.21
N TYR A 230 -2.56 -4.37 -5.40
CA TYR A 230 -3.49 -5.39 -5.90
C TYR A 230 -4.88 -4.77 -6.06
N ARG A 231 -5.39 -4.74 -7.28
CA ARG A 231 -6.69 -4.20 -7.65
C ARG A 231 -7.78 -5.27 -7.47
N THR A 232 -8.80 -5.02 -6.65
CA THR A 232 -9.93 -5.97 -6.44
C THR A 232 -11.25 -5.50 -7.04
N TRP A 233 -11.41 -4.19 -7.26
CA TRP A 233 -12.65 -3.58 -7.74
C TRP A 233 -13.00 -3.92 -9.18
N ASP A 234 -12.07 -4.46 -9.94
CA ASP A 234 -12.26 -4.87 -11.33
C ASP A 234 -12.54 -6.38 -11.41
N ASN A 235 -13.79 -6.74 -11.18
CA ASN A 235 -14.21 -8.14 -11.13
C ASN A 235 -15.04 -8.52 -12.36
N TYR A 236 -14.60 -9.55 -13.08
CA TYR A 236 -15.29 -10.07 -14.26
C TYR A 236 -16.65 -10.71 -14.01
N ASN A 237 -16.89 -11.18 -12.80
CA ASN A 237 -18.13 -11.87 -12.45
C ASN A 237 -19.34 -10.94 -12.24
N TRP A 238 -19.14 -9.63 -12.27
CA TRP A 238 -20.19 -8.66 -11.99
C TRP A 238 -20.79 -8.10 -13.28
N SER A 239 -21.46 -8.96 -14.04
CA SER A 239 -22.13 -8.58 -15.29
C SER A 239 -23.25 -7.53 -15.12
N GLN A 240 -23.64 -7.24 -13.89
CA GLN A 240 -24.71 -6.28 -13.56
C GLN A 240 -24.23 -4.85 -13.41
N PHE A 241 -22.91 -4.62 -13.37
CA PHE A 241 -22.30 -3.31 -13.15
C PHE A 241 -21.62 -2.79 -14.42
N ASN A 242 -21.44 -1.48 -14.47
CA ASN A 242 -20.62 -0.86 -15.49
C ASN A 242 -19.15 -1.30 -15.35
N PHE A 243 -18.50 -1.44 -16.48
CA PHE A 243 -17.08 -1.77 -16.55
C PHE A 243 -16.23 -0.50 -16.61
N MET A 244 -14.98 -0.63 -16.22
CA MET A 244 -13.99 0.42 -16.35
C MET A 244 -13.65 0.67 -17.81
N GLU A 245 -13.25 1.91 -18.16
CA GLU A 245 -12.88 2.31 -19.51
C GLU A 245 -11.83 1.40 -20.16
N GLN A 246 -10.89 0.88 -19.37
CA GLN A 246 -9.87 -0.09 -19.82
C GLN A 246 -10.46 -1.34 -20.48
N ARG A 247 -11.73 -1.69 -20.19
CA ARG A 247 -12.42 -2.81 -20.82
C ARG A 247 -12.82 -2.54 -22.25
N MET A 248 -12.72 -1.31 -22.70
CA MET A 248 -12.89 -1.00 -24.13
C MET A 248 -11.76 -1.61 -24.97
N ASP A 249 -10.56 -1.73 -24.39
CA ASP A 249 -9.36 -2.30 -25.02
C ASP A 249 -9.25 -3.82 -24.84
N ARG A 250 -10.36 -4.49 -24.48
CA ARG A 250 -10.38 -5.96 -24.27
C ARG A 250 -10.14 -6.72 -25.56
N TRP A 251 -9.69 -7.94 -25.42
CA TRP A 251 -9.61 -8.88 -26.54
C TRP A 251 -11.03 -9.17 -27.09
N HIS A 252 -11.22 -9.08 -28.37
CA HIS A 252 -12.45 -9.39 -29.12
C HIS A 252 -12.16 -10.05 -30.47
N GLY A 253 -10.95 -10.57 -30.63
CA GLY A 253 -10.44 -11.27 -31.79
C GLY A 253 -8.91 -11.22 -31.82
N GLU A 254 -8.30 -12.06 -32.63
CA GLU A 254 -6.84 -12.15 -32.77
C GLU A 254 -6.20 -10.78 -33.02
N GLY A 255 -5.13 -10.45 -32.28
CA GLY A 255 -4.37 -9.22 -32.40
C GLY A 255 -5.02 -7.97 -31.79
N THR A 256 -6.23 -8.04 -31.22
CA THR A 256 -6.92 -6.85 -30.71
C THR A 256 -6.44 -6.44 -29.32
N SER A 257 -5.99 -7.35 -28.48
CA SER A 257 -5.36 -7.08 -27.21
C SER A 257 -4.50 -8.24 -26.71
N ASN A 258 -3.36 -7.93 -26.09
CA ASN A 258 -2.52 -8.92 -25.40
C ASN A 258 -2.44 -8.66 -23.88
N THR A 259 -3.15 -7.64 -23.39
CA THR A 259 -3.12 -7.24 -21.98
C THR A 259 -4.47 -7.30 -21.30
N GLN A 260 -5.55 -7.04 -22.06
CA GLN A 260 -6.92 -7.04 -21.55
C GLN A 260 -7.66 -8.27 -22.07
N PRO A 261 -8.02 -9.23 -21.21
CA PRO A 261 -8.65 -10.46 -21.64
C PRO A 261 -10.09 -10.24 -22.11
N LEU A 262 -10.64 -11.27 -22.75
CA LEU A 262 -12.03 -11.36 -23.15
C LEU A 262 -12.97 -11.10 -21.96
N LEU A 263 -14.00 -10.31 -22.19
CA LEU A 263 -15.06 -10.07 -21.21
C LEU A 263 -16.08 -11.24 -21.26
N ASN A 264 -15.89 -12.23 -20.42
CA ASN A 264 -16.78 -13.37 -20.31
C ASN A 264 -16.93 -13.81 -18.86
N THR A 265 -18.13 -13.62 -18.32
CA THR A 265 -18.44 -13.93 -16.92
C THR A 265 -18.46 -15.43 -16.60
N LYS A 266 -18.47 -16.29 -17.62
CA LYS A 266 -18.42 -17.75 -17.46
C LYS A 266 -16.97 -18.28 -17.35
N HIS A 267 -15.98 -17.49 -17.75
CA HIS A 267 -14.58 -17.89 -17.73
C HIS A 267 -13.95 -17.53 -16.38
N THR A 268 -13.81 -18.53 -15.53
CA THR A 268 -13.29 -18.35 -14.16
C THR A 268 -11.78 -18.14 -14.12
N ILE A 269 -11.05 -18.55 -15.18
CA ILE A 269 -9.59 -18.45 -15.26
C ILE A 269 -9.10 -16.99 -15.11
N ASN A 270 -9.80 -16.04 -15.73
CA ASN A 270 -9.46 -14.63 -15.70
C ASN A 270 -9.67 -13.97 -14.33
N ASN A 271 -10.36 -14.67 -13.39
CA ASN A 271 -10.61 -14.19 -12.03
C ASN A 271 -9.61 -14.70 -11.00
N LEU A 272 -8.70 -15.60 -11.40
CA LEU A 272 -7.69 -16.10 -10.49
C LEU A 272 -6.69 -15.01 -10.12
N ASN A 273 -6.20 -15.07 -8.88
CA ASN A 273 -5.17 -14.17 -8.42
C ASN A 273 -3.96 -14.25 -9.35
N SER A 274 -3.67 -13.16 -10.02
CA SER A 274 -2.64 -13.13 -11.06
C SER A 274 -2.03 -11.74 -11.20
N GLU A 275 -0.93 -11.66 -11.88
CA GLU A 275 -0.20 -10.44 -12.21
C GLU A 275 -1.05 -9.42 -12.98
N TYR A 276 -2.13 -9.86 -13.62
CA TYR A 276 -3.12 -9.02 -14.27
C TYR A 276 -3.76 -7.96 -13.32
N TYR A 277 -3.88 -8.29 -12.04
CA TYR A 277 -4.45 -7.40 -11.03
C TYR A 277 -3.40 -6.56 -10.30
N ILE A 278 -2.13 -6.69 -10.67
CA ILE A 278 -1.03 -5.95 -10.04
C ILE A 278 -0.79 -4.64 -10.81
N GLU A 279 -0.70 -3.55 -10.07
CA GLU A 279 -0.38 -2.23 -10.58
C GLU A 279 0.84 -1.64 -9.86
N ASP A 280 1.55 -0.73 -10.52
CA ASP A 280 2.61 0.04 -9.89
C ASP A 280 2.01 1.01 -8.86
N GLY A 281 2.41 0.87 -7.61
CA GLY A 281 1.98 1.70 -6.48
C GLY A 281 2.81 2.96 -6.27
N SER A 282 3.79 3.21 -7.12
CA SER A 282 4.66 4.39 -7.01
C SER A 282 3.89 5.69 -7.26
N PHE A 283 4.19 6.71 -6.48
CA PHE A 283 3.59 8.02 -6.66
C PHE A 283 4.50 9.15 -6.16
N PHE A 284 4.18 10.35 -6.61
CA PHE A 284 4.71 11.62 -6.11
C PHE A 284 3.56 12.59 -5.87
N ARG A 285 3.58 13.33 -4.75
CA ARG A 285 2.54 14.28 -4.37
C ARG A 285 3.11 15.60 -3.87
N ILE A 286 2.50 16.69 -4.32
CA ILE A 286 2.58 17.97 -3.62
C ILE A 286 1.56 17.93 -2.50
N ARG A 287 2.06 17.65 -1.27
CA ARG A 287 1.25 17.41 -0.09
C ARG A 287 0.68 18.70 0.49
N ASN A 288 1.49 19.75 0.51
CA ASN A 288 1.09 21.03 1.07
C ASN A 288 1.78 22.18 0.34
N VAL A 289 1.03 23.23 0.07
CA VAL A 289 1.54 24.52 -0.41
C VAL A 289 0.93 25.61 0.45
N SER A 290 1.75 26.42 1.12
CA SER A 290 1.32 27.54 1.94
C SER A 290 1.98 28.82 1.44
N LEU A 291 1.18 29.81 1.13
CA LEU A 291 1.65 31.16 0.82
C LEU A 291 1.08 32.13 1.86
N ALA A 292 1.95 32.90 2.49
CA ALA A 292 1.54 33.85 3.50
C ALA A 292 2.17 35.24 3.28
N TYR A 293 1.48 36.25 3.75
CA TYR A 293 1.94 37.63 3.76
C TYR A 293 1.81 38.22 5.16
N ASN A 294 2.91 38.72 5.71
CA ASN A 294 2.98 39.41 6.99
C ASN A 294 2.91 40.92 6.77
N PHE A 295 1.93 41.59 7.32
CA PHE A 295 1.79 43.04 7.17
C PHE A 295 2.82 43.78 8.00
N ASP A 296 3.32 44.90 7.45
CA ASP A 296 4.27 45.74 8.14
C ASP A 296 3.66 46.32 9.42
N LYS A 297 4.38 46.22 10.54
CA LYS A 297 3.94 46.70 11.84
C LYS A 297 3.59 48.18 11.80
N ALA A 298 4.31 49.01 11.06
CA ALA A 298 4.04 50.44 10.90
C ALA A 298 2.67 50.73 10.27
N LEU A 299 2.15 49.80 9.45
CA LEU A 299 0.84 49.95 8.82
C LEU A 299 -0.30 49.56 9.78
N ILE A 300 -0.14 48.40 10.43
CA ILE A 300 -1.20 47.78 11.24
C ILE A 300 -1.32 48.40 12.65
N SER A 301 -0.23 48.98 13.20
CA SER A 301 -0.27 49.68 14.49
C SER A 301 -1.20 50.89 14.50
N LYS A 302 -1.44 51.49 13.32
CA LYS A 302 -2.39 52.62 13.18
C LYS A 302 -3.85 52.23 13.50
N ILE A 303 -4.16 50.94 13.41
CA ILE A 303 -5.49 50.38 13.68
C ILE A 303 -5.51 49.50 14.94
N GLY A 304 -4.49 49.67 15.82
CA GLY A 304 -4.43 49.01 17.11
C GLY A 304 -3.97 47.54 17.07
N MET A 305 -3.43 47.07 15.95
CA MET A 305 -2.94 45.68 15.79
C MET A 305 -1.43 45.59 15.98
N GLN A 306 -0.96 44.51 16.59
CA GLN A 306 0.47 44.23 16.78
C GLN A 306 1.04 43.34 15.65
N ALA A 307 0.24 42.39 15.14
CA ALA A 307 0.60 41.56 13.99
C ALA A 307 -0.65 41.17 13.18
N LEU A 308 -0.50 41.11 11.86
CA LEU A 308 -1.49 40.57 10.93
C LEU A 308 -0.76 39.75 9.88
N LYS A 309 -1.17 38.46 9.75
CA LYS A 309 -0.70 37.55 8.73
C LYS A 309 -1.91 37.02 7.97
N LEU A 310 -1.93 37.13 6.64
CA LEU A 310 -2.87 36.45 5.77
C LEU A 310 -2.19 35.23 5.18
N TYR A 311 -2.93 34.15 4.99
CA TYR A 311 -2.38 32.96 4.35
C TYR A 311 -3.40 32.20 3.53
N VAL A 312 -2.88 31.53 2.53
CA VAL A 312 -3.57 30.50 1.73
C VAL A 312 -2.81 29.21 1.91
N ASN A 313 -3.50 28.13 2.21
CA ASN A 313 -2.94 26.80 2.32
C ASN A 313 -3.71 25.82 1.43
N ILE A 314 -2.99 25.04 0.65
CA ILE A 314 -3.56 24.03 -0.24
C ILE A 314 -2.95 22.69 0.11
N GLN A 315 -3.80 21.75 0.56
CA GLN A 315 -3.38 20.39 0.85
C GLN A 315 -3.72 19.47 -0.33
N ASN A 316 -2.87 18.49 -0.59
CA ASN A 316 -3.01 17.49 -1.65
C ASN A 316 -3.25 18.11 -3.03
N LEU A 317 -2.47 19.15 -3.37
CA LEU A 317 -2.64 19.93 -4.58
C LEU A 317 -2.61 19.06 -5.84
N LYS A 318 -1.66 18.15 -5.93
CA LYS A 318 -1.51 17.24 -7.07
C LYS A 318 -0.81 15.95 -6.66
N THR A 319 -1.34 14.84 -7.14
CA THR A 319 -0.70 13.52 -7.06
C THR A 319 -0.47 13.00 -8.47
N TRP A 320 0.76 12.60 -8.78
CA TRP A 320 1.13 11.82 -9.94
C TRP A 320 1.28 10.38 -9.48
N LYS A 321 0.56 9.46 -10.10
CA LYS A 321 0.47 8.05 -9.71
C LYS A 321 0.38 7.18 -10.95
N HIS A 322 0.69 5.90 -10.80
CA HIS A 322 0.65 4.92 -11.88
C HIS A 322 -0.58 4.00 -11.78
N ASN A 323 -1.11 3.80 -10.58
CA ASN A 323 -2.30 2.96 -10.39
C ASN A 323 -3.56 3.61 -10.98
N THR A 324 -4.50 2.78 -11.41
CA THR A 324 -5.78 3.21 -12.02
C THR A 324 -6.83 3.58 -10.98
N GLY A 325 -6.72 3.08 -9.73
CA GLY A 325 -7.60 3.42 -8.61
C GLY A 325 -7.56 4.89 -8.22
N TYR A 326 -8.38 5.32 -7.29
CA TYR A 326 -8.52 6.72 -6.90
C TYR A 326 -7.32 7.26 -6.11
N THR A 327 -6.70 6.43 -5.27
CA THR A 327 -5.54 6.80 -4.46
C THR A 327 -4.45 5.73 -4.54
N PRO A 328 -3.16 6.10 -4.52
CA PRO A 328 -2.07 5.15 -4.40
C PRO A 328 -1.74 4.82 -2.93
N GLU A 329 -2.29 5.55 -1.96
CA GLU A 329 -2.09 5.32 -0.53
C GLU A 329 -3.20 4.43 0.00
N LEU A 330 -2.87 3.17 0.13
CA LEU A 330 -3.78 2.13 0.58
C LEU A 330 -3.36 1.62 1.95
N GLY A 331 -4.31 1.62 2.88
CA GLY A 331 -4.14 1.03 4.20
C GLY A 331 -4.27 -0.49 4.18
N GLY A 332 -4.64 -1.06 5.32
CA GLY A 332 -4.89 -2.48 5.52
C GLY A 332 -4.27 -2.99 6.82
N SER A 333 -4.41 -4.29 7.07
CA SER A 333 -3.74 -4.96 8.18
C SER A 333 -2.28 -5.26 7.81
N ALA A 334 -1.43 -5.53 8.80
CA ALA A 334 -0.01 -5.84 8.57
C ALA A 334 0.23 -7.02 7.61
N ILE A 335 -0.72 -7.95 7.48
CA ILE A 335 -0.65 -9.13 6.62
C ILE A 335 -1.50 -9.02 5.33
N ALA A 336 -2.24 -7.92 5.16
CA ALA A 336 -3.05 -7.64 3.97
C ALA A 336 -3.20 -6.12 3.80
N PHE A 337 -2.24 -5.49 3.14
CA PHE A 337 -2.22 -4.06 2.80
C PHE A 337 -1.88 -3.88 1.32
N GLY A 338 -2.03 -2.66 0.83
CA GLY A 338 -1.80 -2.37 -0.58
C GLY A 338 -2.86 -2.95 -1.52
N VAL A 339 -4.03 -3.30 -0.99
CA VAL A 339 -5.17 -3.81 -1.76
C VAL A 339 -6.14 -2.67 -2.03
N ASP A 340 -6.41 -2.41 -3.30
CA ASP A 340 -7.37 -1.40 -3.73
C ASP A 340 -8.73 -2.04 -4.00
N ASP A 341 -9.65 -1.79 -3.11
CA ASP A 341 -11.06 -2.20 -3.18
C ASP A 341 -12.00 -1.07 -3.61
N GLY A 342 -11.44 0.00 -4.19
CA GLY A 342 -12.16 1.23 -4.52
C GLY A 342 -12.09 2.26 -3.41
N SER A 343 -10.95 2.36 -2.74
CA SER A 343 -10.70 3.31 -1.66
C SER A 343 -11.03 4.74 -2.05
N TYR A 344 -11.65 5.49 -1.11
CA TYR A 344 -12.10 6.85 -1.35
C TYR A 344 -10.94 7.79 -1.75
N PRO A 345 -11.13 8.66 -2.75
CA PRO A 345 -10.08 9.57 -3.19
C PRO A 345 -9.72 10.60 -2.12
N MET A 346 -8.43 10.90 -2.02
CA MET A 346 -7.95 11.94 -1.13
C MET A 346 -8.27 13.32 -1.71
N PRO A 347 -9.08 14.16 -1.01
CA PRO A 347 -9.49 15.45 -1.53
C PRO A 347 -8.37 16.49 -1.50
N ALA A 348 -8.37 17.42 -2.44
CA ALA A 348 -7.64 18.67 -2.30
C ALA A 348 -8.41 19.62 -1.38
N ILE A 349 -7.70 20.24 -0.41
CA ILE A 349 -8.31 21.14 0.58
C ILE A 349 -7.68 22.52 0.42
N TYR A 350 -8.52 23.51 0.19
CA TYR A 350 -8.13 24.92 0.09
C TYR A 350 -8.56 25.66 1.35
N THR A 351 -7.61 26.27 2.04
CA THR A 351 -7.84 27.01 3.26
C THR A 351 -7.35 28.44 3.09
N PHE A 352 -8.20 29.41 3.43
CA PHE A 352 -7.86 30.81 3.54
C PHE A 352 -7.97 31.21 5.01
N GLY A 353 -7.01 31.93 5.52
CA GLY A 353 -7.02 32.33 6.90
C GLY A 353 -6.23 33.59 7.20
N PHE A 354 -6.43 34.09 8.41
CA PHE A 354 -5.63 35.19 8.96
C PHE A 354 -5.29 34.93 10.42
N ASN A 355 -4.12 35.42 10.82
CA ASN A 355 -3.70 35.45 12.20
C ASN A 355 -3.59 36.93 12.61
N LEU A 356 -4.23 37.26 13.69
CA LEU A 356 -4.34 38.62 14.19
C LEU A 356 -3.91 38.67 15.66
N THR A 357 -3.04 39.66 16.00
CA THR A 357 -2.61 39.92 17.36
C THR A 357 -2.89 41.39 17.67
N PHE A 358 -3.52 41.65 18.80
CA PHE A 358 -3.83 43.01 19.33
C PHE A 358 -2.83 43.41 20.39
#